data_5c34e973c0065484db2779f4e6247c2a
#
_entry.id   5c34e973c0065484db2779f4e6247c2a
#
_cell.length_a   1.000
_cell.length_b   1.000
_cell.length_c   1.000
_cell.angle_alpha   90.00
_cell.angle_beta   90.00
_cell.angle_gamma   90.00
#
_symmetry.space_group_name_H-M   'P 1'
#
loop_
_entity.id
_entity.type
_entity.pdbx_description
1 polymer ?
#
loop_
_entity_poly.entity_id
_entity_poly.type
_entity_poly.pdbx_seq_one_letter_code
_entity_poly.pdbx_strand_id
1 'polypeptide(L)'
;MTYDYYYVCREGSKKMKQNFLKIPINRIIALILLDIMSIVVASFAALYIRFDFSFEGIPQEYLIKFENIIVYNIILTLVFFALWKLYKSVWRYASATELLNIVFATTCASIAQAILCHILDQKMPRSYYVLYWFLLFGMTCAIRFSYRILRLINSKRTELRTK
;
A
#
# COMPACT_ATOMS: atom_id res chain seq x y z
N MET A 1 -13.84 -45.24 21.11
CA MET A 1 -12.51 -44.67 20.77
C MET A 1 -12.48 -43.80 19.54
N THR A 2 -13.50 -43.80 18.65
CA THR A 2 -13.48 -43.03 17.39
C THR A 2 -14.14 -41.63 17.50
N TYR A 3 -14.94 -41.38 18.52
CA TYR A 3 -15.66 -40.11 18.72
C TYR A 3 -14.79 -38.99 19.26
N ASP A 4 -13.74 -39.27 20.04
CA ASP A 4 -12.84 -38.25 20.62
C ASP A 4 -11.92 -37.61 19.59
N TYR A 5 -11.52 -38.35 18.57
CA TYR A 5 -10.67 -37.82 17.49
C TYR A 5 -11.36 -36.72 16.66
N TYR A 6 -12.67 -36.86 16.45
CA TYR A 6 -13.44 -35.87 15.68
C TYR A 6 -13.62 -34.55 16.43
N TYR A 7 -13.78 -34.59 17.75
CA TYR A 7 -13.91 -33.38 18.55
C TYR A 7 -12.57 -32.60 18.68
N VAL A 8 -11.47 -33.30 18.87
CA VAL A 8 -10.12 -32.69 18.97
C VAL A 8 -9.72 -32.04 17.64
N CYS A 9 -9.99 -32.65 16.48
CA CYS A 9 -9.75 -32.05 15.18
C CYS A 9 -10.63 -30.82 14.91
N ARG A 10 -11.88 -30.84 15.37
CA ARG A 10 -12.81 -29.72 15.17
C ARG A 10 -12.49 -28.52 16.04
N GLU A 11 -12.04 -28.73 17.26
CA GLU A 11 -11.57 -27.65 18.16
C GLU A 11 -10.22 -27.09 17.71
N GLY A 12 -9.28 -27.92 17.29
CA GLY A 12 -8.02 -27.51 16.69
C GLY A 12 -8.21 -26.64 15.45
N SER A 13 -9.17 -27.02 14.58
CA SER A 13 -9.53 -26.24 13.40
C SER A 13 -10.20 -24.89 13.72
N LYS A 14 -11.04 -24.84 14.76
CA LYS A 14 -11.67 -23.60 15.23
C LYS A 14 -10.64 -22.66 15.91
N LYS A 15 -9.76 -23.19 16.78
CA LYS A 15 -8.67 -22.40 17.39
C LYS A 15 -7.68 -21.89 16.36
N MET A 16 -7.37 -22.69 15.33
CA MET A 16 -6.52 -22.24 14.21
C MET A 16 -7.21 -21.15 13.39
N LYS A 17 -8.50 -21.25 13.11
CA LYS A 17 -9.28 -20.19 12.44
C LYS A 17 -9.41 -18.92 13.28
N GLN A 18 -9.57 -19.01 14.59
CA GLN A 18 -9.69 -17.85 15.47
C GLN A 18 -8.35 -17.11 15.67
N ASN A 19 -7.22 -17.82 15.69
CA ASN A 19 -5.90 -17.19 15.72
C ASN A 19 -5.51 -16.54 14.38
N PHE A 20 -6.12 -16.96 13.26
CA PHE A 20 -5.96 -16.30 11.95
C PHE A 20 -6.67 -14.95 11.85
N LEU A 21 -7.65 -14.66 12.73
CA LEU A 21 -8.45 -13.43 12.71
C LEU A 21 -7.93 -12.32 13.63
N LYS A 22 -6.93 -12.59 14.46
CA LYS A 22 -6.25 -11.53 15.24
C LYS A 22 -5.08 -10.96 14.46
N ILE A 23 -5.36 -10.28 13.35
CA ILE A 23 -4.41 -9.33 12.78
C ILE A 23 -4.26 -8.23 13.82
N PRO A 24 -3.06 -7.98 14.39
CA PRO A 24 -2.89 -6.88 15.33
C PRO A 24 -3.21 -5.58 14.59
N ILE A 25 -4.33 -4.96 14.97
CA ILE A 25 -4.87 -3.74 14.35
C ILE A 25 -3.78 -2.67 14.20
N ASN A 26 -2.89 -2.58 15.17
CA ASN A 26 -1.75 -1.65 15.15
C ASN A 26 -0.86 -1.80 13.90
N ARG A 27 -0.74 -3.00 13.33
CA ARG A 27 0.09 -3.24 12.13
C ARG A 27 -0.62 -2.79 10.85
N ILE A 28 -1.93 -2.95 10.79
CA ILE A 28 -2.72 -2.46 9.64
C ILE A 28 -2.69 -0.94 9.65
N ILE A 29 -2.85 -0.32 10.81
CA ILE A 29 -2.78 1.15 10.96
C ILE A 29 -1.41 1.66 10.51
N ALA A 30 -0.32 1.02 10.96
CA ALA A 30 1.03 1.39 10.53
C ALA A 30 1.22 1.29 9.02
N LEU A 31 0.70 0.24 8.36
CA LEU A 31 0.77 0.10 6.90
C LEU A 31 -0.05 1.19 6.19
N ILE A 32 -1.25 1.50 6.67
CA ILE A 32 -2.08 2.57 6.10
C ILE A 32 -1.37 3.92 6.22
N LEU A 33 -0.75 4.22 7.37
CA LEU A 33 0.02 5.45 7.55
C LEU A 33 1.21 5.54 6.59
N LEU A 34 1.95 4.43 6.40
CA LEU A 34 3.05 4.36 5.44
C LEU A 34 2.55 4.51 4.00
N ASP A 35 1.40 3.92 3.67
CA ASP A 35 0.79 4.08 2.34
C ASP A 35 0.35 5.54 2.11
N ILE A 36 -0.25 6.22 3.10
CA ILE A 36 -0.58 7.65 3.02
C ILE A 36 0.68 8.49 2.77
N MET A 37 1.73 8.26 3.55
CA MET A 37 3.00 8.96 3.36
C MET A 37 3.58 8.72 1.95
N SER A 38 3.51 7.48 1.46
CA SER A 38 4.00 7.16 0.12
C SER A 38 3.21 7.85 -0.99
N ILE A 39 1.88 7.97 -0.84
CA ILE A 39 1.02 8.66 -1.81
C ILE A 39 1.38 10.15 -1.87
N VAL A 40 1.52 10.80 -0.72
CA VAL A 40 1.90 12.22 -0.65
C VAL A 40 3.27 12.44 -1.25
N VAL A 41 4.27 11.65 -0.84
CA VAL A 41 5.64 11.77 -1.35
C VAL A 41 5.71 11.47 -2.84
N ALA A 42 5.05 10.42 -3.34
CA ALA A 42 5.02 10.08 -4.75
C ALA A 42 4.37 11.18 -5.60
N SER A 43 3.26 11.75 -5.12
CA SER A 43 2.57 12.84 -5.80
C SER A 43 3.42 14.11 -5.88
N PHE A 44 4.04 14.49 -4.77
CA PHE A 44 4.92 15.66 -4.72
C PHE A 44 6.19 15.45 -5.55
N ALA A 45 6.83 14.28 -5.41
CA ALA A 45 8.03 13.94 -6.16
C ALA A 45 7.78 13.88 -7.68
N ALA A 46 6.61 13.38 -8.10
CA ALA A 46 6.22 13.38 -9.52
C ALA A 46 6.12 14.82 -10.06
N LEU A 47 5.58 15.75 -9.27
CA LEU A 47 5.51 17.15 -9.65
C LEU A 47 6.92 17.78 -9.70
N TYR A 48 7.72 17.52 -8.67
CA TYR A 48 9.08 18.05 -8.55
C TYR A 48 10.00 17.58 -9.69
N ILE A 49 9.97 16.29 -10.02
CA ILE A 49 10.73 15.73 -11.16
C ILE A 49 10.24 16.33 -12.49
N ARG A 50 8.92 16.53 -12.64
CA ARG A 50 8.37 17.10 -13.87
C ARG A 50 8.88 18.52 -14.15
N PHE A 51 9.20 19.29 -13.12
CA PHE A 51 9.71 20.66 -13.21
C PHE A 51 11.23 20.73 -12.97
N ASP A 52 11.97 19.71 -13.42
CA ASP A 52 13.45 19.66 -13.45
C ASP A 52 14.10 19.95 -12.10
N PHE A 53 13.51 19.43 -11.00
CA PHE A 53 14.01 19.59 -9.62
C PHE A 53 14.10 21.06 -9.15
N SER A 54 13.37 21.97 -9.75
CA SER A 54 13.33 23.38 -9.39
C SER A 54 12.04 23.74 -8.68
N PHE A 55 12.12 24.21 -7.43
CA PHE A 55 10.94 24.69 -6.69
C PHE A 55 10.40 25.98 -7.29
N GLU A 56 11.28 26.86 -7.78
CA GLU A 56 10.91 28.12 -8.43
C GLU A 56 10.29 27.91 -9.80
N GLY A 57 10.61 26.78 -10.44
CA GLY A 57 10.06 26.39 -11.74
C GLY A 57 8.62 25.85 -11.69
N ILE A 58 8.08 25.52 -10.49
CA ILE A 58 6.71 25.02 -10.36
C ILE A 58 5.75 26.21 -10.33
N PRO A 59 4.88 26.37 -11.36
CA PRO A 59 3.87 27.45 -11.33
C PRO A 59 2.94 27.27 -10.13
N GLN A 60 2.61 28.35 -9.45
CA GLN A 60 1.71 28.34 -8.28
C GLN A 60 0.36 27.67 -8.57
N GLU A 61 -0.09 27.76 -9.79
CA GLU A 61 -1.32 27.10 -10.25
C GLU A 61 -1.31 25.58 -10.00
N TYR A 62 -0.16 24.92 -10.22
CA TYR A 62 -0.06 23.46 -9.99
C TYR A 62 0.08 23.11 -8.51
N LEU A 63 0.62 23.98 -7.69
CA LEU A 63 0.65 23.78 -6.24
C LEU A 63 -0.76 23.86 -5.65
N ILE A 64 -1.56 24.83 -6.07
CA ILE A 64 -2.97 24.96 -5.64
C ILE A 64 -3.78 23.75 -6.12
N LYS A 65 -3.59 23.31 -7.35
CA LYS A 65 -4.23 22.09 -7.87
C LYS A 65 -3.82 20.85 -7.07
N PHE A 66 -2.57 20.74 -6.71
CA PHE A 66 -2.05 19.64 -5.88
C PHE A 66 -2.73 19.61 -4.50
N GLU A 67 -2.82 20.74 -3.80
CA GLU A 67 -3.48 20.83 -2.49
C GLU A 67 -4.95 20.42 -2.56
N ASN A 68 -5.66 20.86 -3.60
CA ASN A 68 -7.08 20.53 -3.78
C ASN A 68 -7.33 19.05 -4.04
N ILE A 69 -6.40 18.36 -4.72
CA ILE A 69 -6.59 16.98 -5.16
C ILE A 69 -6.00 15.96 -4.18
N ILE A 70 -4.97 16.33 -3.40
CA ILE A 70 -4.22 15.35 -2.61
C ILE A 70 -5.09 14.53 -1.66
N VAL A 71 -6.09 15.13 -1.03
CA VAL A 71 -7.00 14.45 -0.10
C VAL A 71 -7.84 13.41 -0.86
N TYR A 72 -8.40 13.79 -2.00
CA TYR A 72 -9.17 12.86 -2.83
C TYR A 72 -8.32 11.73 -3.37
N ASN A 73 -7.08 12.04 -3.75
CA ASN A 73 -6.13 11.04 -4.22
C ASN A 73 -5.75 10.02 -3.13
N ILE A 74 -5.53 10.45 -1.90
CA ILE A 74 -5.27 9.57 -0.76
C ILE A 74 -6.45 8.62 -0.55
N ILE A 75 -7.67 9.14 -0.45
CA ILE A 75 -8.88 8.34 -0.23
C ILE A 75 -9.06 7.33 -1.35
N LEU A 76 -8.96 7.77 -2.61
CA LEU A 76 -9.13 6.96 -3.79
C LEU A 76 -8.11 5.80 -3.83
N THR A 77 -6.83 6.10 -3.62
CA THR A 77 -5.76 5.09 -3.64
C THR A 77 -5.93 4.07 -2.51
N LEU A 78 -6.28 4.52 -1.29
CA LEU A 78 -6.53 3.62 -0.16
C LEU A 78 -7.73 2.69 -0.42
N VAL A 79 -8.79 3.18 -1.05
CA VAL A 79 -9.93 2.36 -1.47
C VAL A 79 -9.48 1.27 -2.44
N PHE A 80 -8.70 1.60 -3.47
CA PHE A 80 -8.16 0.60 -4.38
C PHE A 80 -7.25 -0.40 -3.68
N PHE A 81 -6.39 0.02 -2.78
CA PHE A 81 -5.53 -0.89 -2.00
C PHE A 81 -6.35 -1.83 -1.11
N ALA A 82 -7.46 -1.36 -0.54
CA ALA A 82 -8.39 -2.18 0.23
C ALA A 82 -9.14 -3.19 -0.66
N LEU A 83 -9.64 -2.78 -1.83
CA LEU A 83 -10.33 -3.62 -2.80
C LEU A 83 -9.46 -4.79 -3.29
N TRP A 84 -8.19 -4.52 -3.63
CA TRP A 84 -7.22 -5.56 -4.00
C TRP A 84 -6.68 -6.36 -2.82
N LYS A 85 -7.28 -6.18 -1.62
CA LYS A 85 -6.93 -6.93 -0.39
C LYS A 85 -5.44 -6.88 -0.05
N LEU A 86 -4.77 -5.78 -0.42
CA LEU A 86 -3.34 -5.60 -0.17
C LEU A 86 -3.01 -5.68 1.33
N TYR A 87 -3.92 -5.26 2.20
CA TYR A 87 -3.77 -5.34 3.66
C TYR A 87 -3.95 -6.75 4.23
N LYS A 88 -4.56 -7.68 3.47
CA LYS A 88 -4.72 -9.09 3.88
C LYS A 88 -3.57 -9.98 3.38
N SER A 89 -2.91 -9.60 2.30
CA SER A 89 -1.87 -10.40 1.63
C SER A 89 -0.53 -10.42 2.36
N VAL A 90 -0.25 -9.47 3.25
CA VAL A 90 1.03 -9.34 4.00
C VAL A 90 1.39 -10.59 4.82
N TRP A 91 0.47 -11.55 5.00
CA TRP A 91 0.63 -12.73 5.83
C TRP A 91 0.96 -14.03 5.08
N ARG A 92 0.83 -14.08 3.76
CA ARG A 92 1.19 -15.25 2.94
C ARG A 92 2.60 -15.12 2.36
N TYR A 93 3.16 -16.26 1.98
CA TYR A 93 4.47 -16.35 1.33
C TYR A 93 4.59 -15.34 0.17
N ALA A 94 5.82 -14.78 -0.04
CA ALA A 94 6.10 -13.94 -1.20
C ALA A 94 5.78 -14.74 -2.46
N SER A 95 4.63 -14.46 -3.03
CA SER A 95 4.21 -15.04 -4.29
C SER A 95 4.24 -13.96 -5.36
N ALA A 96 4.55 -14.34 -6.58
CA ALA A 96 4.40 -13.47 -7.75
C ALA A 96 3.01 -12.81 -7.82
N THR A 97 1.98 -13.49 -7.27
CA THR A 97 0.61 -12.97 -7.16
C THR A 97 0.50 -11.72 -6.30
N GLU A 98 1.34 -11.56 -5.26
CA GLU A 98 1.33 -10.34 -4.44
C GLU A 98 1.86 -9.14 -5.23
N LEU A 99 2.95 -9.33 -5.96
CA LEU A 99 3.50 -8.30 -6.84
C LEU A 99 2.48 -7.90 -7.92
N LEU A 100 1.82 -8.86 -8.55
CA LEU A 100 0.77 -8.60 -9.53
C LEU A 100 -0.40 -7.79 -8.92
N ASN A 101 -0.84 -8.11 -7.71
CA ASN A 101 -1.87 -7.35 -7.02
C ASN A 101 -1.45 -5.90 -6.76
N ILE A 102 -0.17 -5.67 -6.41
CA ILE A 102 0.37 -4.30 -6.26
C ILE A 102 0.34 -3.57 -7.61
N VAL A 103 0.81 -4.20 -8.69
CA VAL A 103 0.78 -3.62 -10.04
C VAL A 103 -0.65 -3.23 -10.44
N PHE A 104 -1.61 -4.15 -10.30
CA PHE A 104 -3.00 -3.86 -10.66
C PHE A 104 -3.61 -2.76 -9.79
N ALA A 105 -3.40 -2.81 -8.47
CA ALA A 105 -3.94 -1.80 -7.55
C ALA A 105 -3.38 -0.41 -7.84
N THR A 106 -2.06 -0.28 -8.04
CA THR A 106 -1.42 1.00 -8.35
C THR A 106 -1.80 1.52 -9.73
N THR A 107 -1.94 0.63 -10.72
CA THR A 107 -2.38 1.01 -12.07
C THR A 107 -3.81 1.53 -12.06
N CYS A 108 -4.74 0.79 -11.43
CA CYS A 108 -6.13 1.23 -11.33
C CYS A 108 -6.27 2.53 -10.53
N ALA A 109 -5.52 2.68 -9.43
CA ALA A 109 -5.51 3.90 -8.63
C ALA A 109 -5.01 5.10 -9.46
N SER A 110 -3.93 4.94 -10.23
CA SER A 110 -3.38 6.01 -11.07
C SER A 110 -4.31 6.40 -12.21
N ILE A 111 -4.97 5.43 -12.85
CA ILE A 111 -5.98 5.70 -13.88
C ILE A 111 -7.18 6.45 -13.28
N ALA A 112 -7.67 5.99 -12.13
CA ALA A 112 -8.78 6.64 -11.44
C ALA A 112 -8.43 8.06 -10.99
N GLN A 113 -7.19 8.29 -10.54
CA GLN A 113 -6.69 9.64 -10.24
C GLN A 113 -6.68 10.53 -11.49
N ALA A 114 -6.19 10.03 -12.63
CA ALA A 114 -6.19 10.81 -13.86
C ALA A 114 -7.60 11.21 -14.29
N ILE A 115 -8.56 10.30 -14.18
CA ILE A 115 -9.98 10.55 -14.44
C ILE A 115 -10.53 11.60 -13.47
N LEU A 116 -10.23 11.46 -12.18
CA LEU A 116 -10.67 12.41 -11.14
C LEU A 116 -10.14 13.82 -11.39
N CYS A 117 -8.85 13.96 -11.73
CA CYS A 117 -8.23 15.24 -12.09
C CYS A 117 -8.93 15.87 -13.31
N HIS A 118 -9.36 15.04 -14.25
CA HIS A 118 -10.08 15.52 -15.44
C HIS A 118 -11.50 16.00 -15.11
N ILE A 119 -12.22 15.27 -14.25
CA ILE A 119 -13.59 15.62 -13.82
C ILE A 119 -13.59 16.91 -12.99
N LEU A 120 -12.61 17.09 -12.08
CA LEU A 120 -12.49 18.27 -11.25
C LEU A 120 -11.85 19.48 -11.96
N ASP A 121 -11.57 19.36 -13.25
CA ASP A 121 -10.88 20.36 -14.09
C ASP A 121 -9.50 20.80 -13.52
N GLN A 122 -8.90 19.93 -12.71
CA GLN A 122 -7.56 20.12 -12.10
C GLN A 122 -6.50 19.40 -12.95
N LYS A 123 -6.45 19.70 -14.24
CA LYS A 123 -5.57 19.01 -15.19
C LYS A 123 -4.10 19.24 -14.85
N MET A 124 -3.38 18.13 -14.65
CA MET A 124 -1.92 18.11 -14.48
C MET A 124 -1.21 17.77 -15.80
N PRO A 125 0.09 18.07 -15.96
CA PRO A 125 0.86 17.66 -17.12
C PRO A 125 0.82 16.13 -17.31
N ARG A 126 0.73 15.66 -18.56
CA ARG A 126 0.63 14.21 -18.87
C ARG A 126 1.77 13.38 -18.25
N SER A 127 2.98 13.92 -18.25
CA SER A 127 4.15 13.26 -17.65
C SER A 127 4.01 13.04 -16.13
N TYR A 128 3.25 13.90 -15.43
CA TYR A 128 2.98 13.77 -14.01
C TYR A 128 2.31 12.43 -13.67
N TYR A 129 1.30 12.01 -14.43
CA TYR A 129 0.57 10.77 -14.17
C TYR A 129 1.44 9.52 -14.31
N VAL A 130 2.33 9.52 -15.31
CA VAL A 130 3.28 8.42 -15.54
C VAL A 130 4.33 8.36 -14.41
N LEU A 131 4.91 9.50 -14.05
CA LEU A 131 5.88 9.59 -12.96
C LEU A 131 5.24 9.19 -11.62
N TYR A 132 4.04 9.66 -11.35
CA TYR A 132 3.28 9.30 -10.16
C TYR A 132 3.07 7.78 -10.07
N TRP A 133 2.65 7.14 -11.16
CA TRP A 133 2.45 5.68 -11.20
C TRP A 133 3.74 4.92 -10.85
N PHE A 134 4.87 5.27 -11.49
CA PHE A 134 6.16 4.62 -11.21
C PHE A 134 6.61 4.82 -9.77
N LEU A 135 6.50 6.03 -9.25
CA LEU A 135 6.89 6.36 -7.88
C LEU A 135 5.99 5.66 -6.86
N LEU A 136 4.68 5.70 -7.06
CA LEU A 136 3.73 5.03 -6.18
C LEU A 136 3.97 3.52 -6.15
N PHE A 137 4.15 2.89 -7.32
CA PHE A 137 4.46 1.48 -7.43
C PHE A 137 5.77 1.12 -6.71
N GLY A 138 6.84 1.86 -6.98
CA GLY A 138 8.15 1.63 -6.35
C GLY A 138 8.11 1.79 -4.83
N MET A 139 7.47 2.85 -4.32
CA MET A 139 7.34 3.08 -2.88
C MET A 139 6.46 2.03 -2.21
N THR A 140 5.34 1.65 -2.81
CA THR A 140 4.47 0.61 -2.28
C THR A 140 5.20 -0.73 -2.20
N CYS A 141 5.96 -1.10 -3.23
CA CYS A 141 6.84 -2.28 -3.21
C CYS A 141 7.88 -2.18 -2.09
N ALA A 142 8.61 -1.06 -2.01
CA ALA A 142 9.66 -0.86 -1.01
C ALA A 142 9.13 -1.00 0.42
N ILE A 143 7.99 -0.39 0.74
CA ILE A 143 7.35 -0.48 2.07
C ILE A 143 7.00 -1.93 2.40
N ARG A 144 6.40 -2.67 1.48
CA ARG A 144 5.97 -4.05 1.72
C ARG A 144 7.15 -5.00 1.84
N PHE A 145 8.19 -4.84 1.02
CA PHE A 145 9.42 -5.62 1.14
C PHE A 145 10.18 -5.30 2.42
N SER A 146 10.31 -4.01 2.79
CA SER A 146 10.98 -3.59 4.03
C SER A 146 10.29 -4.15 5.27
N TYR A 147 8.97 -4.06 5.34
CA TYR A 147 8.19 -4.64 6.44
C TYR A 147 8.42 -6.14 6.57
N ARG A 148 8.51 -6.84 5.45
CA ARG A 148 8.75 -8.28 5.42
C ARG A 148 10.15 -8.65 5.90
N ILE A 149 11.18 -7.92 5.45
CA ILE A 149 12.57 -8.14 5.89
C ILE A 149 12.69 -7.92 7.39
N LEU A 150 12.12 -6.83 7.93
CA LEU A 150 12.11 -6.55 9.36
C LEU A 150 11.45 -7.66 10.16
N ARG A 151 10.38 -8.26 9.66
CA ARG A 151 9.71 -9.38 10.31
C ARG A 151 10.60 -10.63 10.35
N LEU A 152 11.30 -10.94 9.26
CA LEU A 152 12.21 -12.08 9.21
C LEU A 152 13.38 -11.92 10.19
N ILE A 153 13.95 -10.71 10.29
CA ILE A 153 15.05 -10.40 11.20
C ILE A 153 14.57 -10.52 12.64
N ASN A 154 13.40 -9.99 12.99
CA ASN A 154 12.84 -10.07 14.34
C ASN A 154 12.53 -11.52 14.76
N SER A 155 12.03 -12.35 13.84
CA SER A 155 11.76 -13.77 14.12
C SER A 155 13.05 -14.51 14.46
N LYS A 156 14.12 -14.31 13.70
CA LYS A 156 15.44 -14.92 13.98
C LYS A 156 16.04 -14.45 15.31
N ARG A 157 15.85 -13.17 15.66
CA ARG A 157 16.35 -12.61 16.92
C ARG A 157 15.66 -13.22 18.14
N THR A 158 14.38 -13.55 18.03
CA THR A 158 13.62 -14.18 19.12
C THR A 158 14.05 -15.62 19.31
N GLU A 159 14.34 -16.37 18.26
CA GLU A 159 14.87 -17.75 18.36
C GLU A 159 16.26 -17.83 19.00
N LEU A 160 17.12 -16.84 18.73
CA LEU A 160 18.46 -16.78 19.35
C LEU A 160 18.43 -16.39 20.83
N ARG A 161 17.35 -15.78 21.31
CA ARG A 161 17.20 -15.35 22.71
C ARG A 161 16.58 -16.44 23.60
N THR A 162 16.01 -17.48 23.00
CA THR A 162 15.37 -18.61 23.69
C THR A 162 16.27 -19.85 23.78
N LYS A 163 17.48 -19.80 23.25
CA LYS A 163 18.56 -20.77 23.46
C LYS A 163 19.55 -20.23 24.48
#